data_a1aece4e18168562fd16a41cdc66020c
#
_entry.id   a1aece4e18168562fd16a41cdc66020c
#
_cell.length_a   1.000
_cell.length_b   1.000
_cell.length_c   1.000
_cell.angle_alpha   90.00
_cell.angle_beta   90.00
_cell.angle_gamma   90.00
#
_symmetry.space_group_name_H-M   'P 1'
#
loop_
_entity.id
_entity.type
_entity.pdbx_description
1 polymer ?
#
loop_
_entity_poly.entity_id
_entity_poly.type
_entity_poly.pdbx_seq_one_letter_code
_entity_poly.pdbx_strand_id
1 'polypeptide(L)'
;MAMYVIGLTGGIACGKSTVSQWLREKYRVPVLDADAIAVEMSAAGKPLWQSYVDRYGAQRALLPDGQLNRAAIGQIVFADPKERTWMDRMAHPLVREEAMRRLQALREQGITVAVLDVPLLFEAGYSDRKSVV
;
A
#
# COMPACT_ATOMS: atom_id res chain seq x y z
N MET A 1 12.37 21.79 -6.21
CA MET A 1 11.82 22.19 -4.93
C MET A 1 11.55 20.98 -4.06
N ALA A 2 11.76 21.11 -2.75
CA ALA A 2 11.51 20.02 -1.84
C ALA A 2 10.00 19.87 -1.58
N MET A 3 9.55 18.62 -1.48
CA MET A 3 8.20 18.30 -1.07
C MET A 3 8.25 17.67 0.33
N TYR A 4 7.38 18.11 1.22
CA TYR A 4 7.25 17.51 2.53
C TYR A 4 6.28 16.35 2.46
N VAL A 5 6.71 15.20 2.95
CA VAL A 5 5.87 14.01 3.02
C VAL A 5 5.58 13.73 4.49
N ILE A 6 4.30 13.78 4.84
CA ILE A 6 3.85 13.48 6.19
C ILE A 6 3.45 12.01 6.23
N GLY A 7 4.17 11.21 7.02
CA GLY A 7 3.85 9.82 7.20
C GLY A 7 2.86 9.63 8.32
N LEU A 8 1.75 8.94 8.05
CA LEU A 8 0.79 8.53 9.06
C LEU A 8 0.88 7.04 9.23
N THR A 9 1.06 6.59 10.47
CA THR A 9 1.11 5.16 10.79
C THR A 9 0.14 4.87 11.93
N GLY A 10 -0.08 3.58 12.17
CA GLY A 10 -0.96 3.14 13.24
C GLY A 10 -2.23 2.52 12.72
N GLY A 11 -3.06 2.08 13.64
CA GLY A 11 -4.34 1.46 13.33
C GLY A 11 -5.49 2.46 13.37
N ILE A 12 -6.66 1.98 13.01
CA ILE A 12 -7.89 2.79 13.03
C ILE A 12 -8.15 3.37 14.41
N ALA A 13 -7.84 2.64 15.47
CA ALA A 13 -8.05 3.08 16.84
C ALA A 13 -7.23 4.32 17.21
N CYS A 14 -6.20 4.65 16.45
CA CYS A 14 -5.37 5.84 16.69
C CYS A 14 -5.91 7.10 16.04
N GLY A 15 -7.06 7.03 15.36
CA GLY A 15 -7.63 8.18 14.68
C GLY A 15 -6.96 8.55 13.38
N LYS A 16 -6.13 7.66 12.84
CA LYS A 16 -5.37 7.90 11.60
C LYS A 16 -6.29 8.26 10.43
N SER A 17 -7.39 7.53 10.27
CA SER A 17 -8.34 7.77 9.18
C SER A 17 -8.98 9.15 9.29
N THR A 18 -9.29 9.59 10.50
CA THR A 18 -9.87 10.91 10.76
C THR A 18 -8.92 12.02 10.37
N VAL A 19 -7.63 11.86 10.73
CA VAL A 19 -6.60 12.86 10.41
C VAL A 19 -6.40 12.93 8.90
N SER A 20 -6.30 11.80 8.21
CA SER A 20 -6.14 11.75 6.76
C SER A 20 -7.30 12.44 6.05
N GLN A 21 -8.53 12.14 6.46
CA GLN A 21 -9.72 12.72 5.88
C GLN A 21 -9.76 14.23 6.09
N TRP A 22 -9.43 14.68 7.32
CA TRP A 22 -9.42 16.09 7.65
C TRP A 22 -8.41 16.87 6.78
N LEU A 23 -7.20 16.34 6.61
CA LEU A 23 -6.18 16.95 5.77
C LEU A 23 -6.63 17.04 4.32
N ARG A 24 -7.24 15.97 3.82
CA ARG A 24 -7.73 15.93 2.44
C ARG A 24 -8.84 16.93 2.18
N GLU A 25 -9.81 16.99 3.08
CA GLU A 25 -11.00 17.81 2.89
C GLU A 25 -10.75 19.29 3.20
N LYS A 26 -10.06 19.60 4.29
CA LYS A 26 -9.88 20.97 4.74
C LYS A 26 -8.72 21.68 4.03
N TYR A 27 -7.63 20.97 3.85
CA TYR A 27 -6.41 21.58 3.30
C TYR A 27 -6.11 21.12 1.88
N ARG A 28 -6.91 20.23 1.35
CA ARG A 28 -6.73 19.67 -0.01
C ARG A 28 -5.36 19.08 -0.21
N VAL A 29 -4.80 18.49 0.82
CA VAL A 29 -3.51 17.81 0.75
C VAL A 29 -3.71 16.44 0.15
N PRO A 30 -2.94 16.06 -0.89
CA PRO A 30 -3.03 14.71 -1.44
C PRO A 30 -2.66 13.67 -0.39
N VAL A 31 -3.45 12.62 -0.30
CA VAL A 31 -3.21 11.51 0.62
C VAL A 31 -3.05 10.24 -0.18
N LEU A 32 -1.88 9.61 -0.05
CA LEU A 32 -1.61 8.31 -0.64
C LEU A 32 -1.77 7.25 0.44
N ASP A 33 -2.67 6.31 0.20
CA ASP A 33 -2.95 5.22 1.13
C ASP A 33 -2.27 3.95 0.60
N ALA A 34 -1.29 3.44 1.34
CA ALA A 34 -0.52 2.26 0.92
C ALA A 34 -1.41 1.02 0.78
N ASP A 35 -2.43 0.88 1.64
CA ASP A 35 -3.37 -0.24 1.53
C ASP A 35 -4.19 -0.14 0.23
N ALA A 36 -4.65 1.06 -0.11
CA ALA A 36 -5.38 1.28 -1.35
C ALA A 36 -4.50 1.00 -2.57
N ILE A 37 -3.23 1.41 -2.52
CA ILE A 37 -2.27 1.13 -3.58
C ILE A 37 -2.10 -0.39 -3.74
N ALA A 38 -1.96 -1.11 -2.63
CA ALA A 38 -1.84 -2.57 -2.68
C ALA A 38 -3.07 -3.23 -3.33
N VAL A 39 -4.26 -2.74 -3.01
CA VAL A 39 -5.50 -3.24 -3.63
C VAL A 39 -5.49 -2.99 -5.14
N GLU A 40 -5.10 -1.80 -5.57
CA GLU A 40 -5.01 -1.48 -6.99
C GLU A 40 -4.00 -2.34 -7.72
N MET A 41 -2.84 -2.59 -7.11
CA MET A 41 -1.78 -3.40 -7.70
C MET A 41 -2.11 -4.89 -7.74
N SER A 42 -3.15 -5.32 -7.05
CA SER A 42 -3.60 -6.71 -7.06
C SER A 42 -4.77 -6.95 -8.01
N ALA A 43 -5.18 -5.94 -8.78
CA ALA A 43 -6.17 -6.13 -9.84
C ALA A 43 -5.59 -7.00 -10.95
N ALA A 44 -6.48 -7.67 -11.69
CA ALA A 44 -6.07 -8.60 -12.73
C ALA A 44 -5.03 -8.01 -13.69
N GLY A 45 -3.94 -8.74 -13.90
CA GLY A 45 -2.82 -8.32 -14.77
C GLY A 45 -1.79 -7.40 -14.10
N LYS A 46 -2.01 -6.97 -12.87
CA LYS A 46 -1.09 -6.11 -12.16
C LYS A 46 -0.01 -6.93 -11.41
N PRO A 47 1.07 -6.27 -10.95
CA PRO A 47 2.21 -7.01 -10.39
C PRO A 47 1.91 -7.92 -9.19
N LEU A 48 1.09 -7.49 -8.24
CA LEU A 48 0.75 -8.34 -7.10
C LEU A 48 -0.12 -9.52 -7.52
N TRP A 49 -1.08 -9.28 -8.40
CA TRP A 49 -1.91 -10.33 -8.97
C TRP A 49 -1.03 -11.41 -9.61
N GLN A 50 -0.07 -10.99 -10.43
CA GLN A 50 0.81 -11.93 -11.12
C GLN A 50 1.65 -12.75 -10.14
N SER A 51 2.17 -12.12 -9.10
CA SER A 51 2.97 -12.81 -8.09
C SER A 51 2.17 -13.90 -7.37
N TYR A 52 0.92 -13.62 -7.03
CA TYR A 52 0.07 -14.61 -6.37
C TYR A 52 -0.27 -15.77 -7.32
N VAL A 53 -0.57 -15.46 -8.57
CA VAL A 53 -0.86 -16.50 -9.57
C VAL A 53 0.35 -17.38 -9.78
N ASP A 54 1.55 -16.81 -9.89
CA ASP A 54 2.78 -17.54 -10.08
C ASP A 54 3.08 -18.48 -8.92
N ARG A 55 2.75 -18.06 -7.70
CA ARG A 55 3.06 -18.88 -6.52
C ARG A 55 2.01 -19.95 -6.23
N TYR A 56 0.74 -19.63 -6.34
CA TYR A 56 -0.34 -20.52 -5.92
C TYR A 56 -1.07 -21.20 -7.07
N GLY A 57 -0.88 -20.70 -8.28
CA GLY A 57 -1.59 -21.19 -9.46
C GLY A 57 -2.96 -20.53 -9.61
N ALA A 58 -3.44 -20.44 -10.84
CA ALA A 58 -4.69 -19.77 -11.17
C ALA A 58 -5.89 -20.42 -10.47
N GLN A 59 -5.88 -21.75 -10.33
CA GLN A 59 -7.02 -22.45 -9.72
C GLN A 59 -7.24 -22.08 -8.26
N ARG A 60 -6.15 -21.84 -7.51
CA ARG A 60 -6.25 -21.47 -6.09
C ARG A 60 -6.33 -19.97 -5.90
N ALA A 61 -5.63 -19.20 -6.73
CA ALA A 61 -5.46 -17.77 -6.52
C ALA A 61 -6.57 -16.94 -7.12
N LEU A 62 -7.32 -17.44 -8.07
CA LEU A 62 -8.27 -16.65 -8.84
C LEU A 62 -9.71 -17.10 -8.65
N LEU A 63 -10.61 -16.12 -8.71
CA LEU A 63 -12.04 -16.33 -8.85
C LEU A 63 -12.37 -16.61 -10.33
N PRO A 64 -13.58 -17.09 -10.62
CA PRO A 64 -13.97 -17.36 -12.02
C PRO A 64 -13.87 -16.14 -12.95
N ASP A 65 -13.96 -14.93 -12.41
CA ASP A 65 -13.85 -13.70 -13.19
C ASP A 65 -12.41 -13.25 -13.43
N GLY A 66 -11.43 -14.00 -12.93
CA GLY A 66 -10.02 -13.68 -13.09
C GLY A 66 -9.43 -12.76 -12.03
N GLN A 67 -10.24 -12.28 -11.10
CA GLN A 67 -9.74 -11.49 -9.99
C GLN A 67 -9.17 -12.38 -8.89
N LEU A 68 -8.34 -11.80 -8.00
CA LEU A 68 -7.78 -12.58 -6.90
C LEU A 68 -8.86 -13.09 -5.97
N ASN A 69 -8.74 -14.34 -5.59
CA ASN A 69 -9.55 -14.92 -4.53
C ASN A 69 -8.93 -14.54 -3.18
N ARG A 70 -9.28 -13.37 -2.68
CA ARG A 70 -8.68 -12.80 -1.47
C ARG A 70 -8.92 -13.67 -0.24
N ALA A 71 -10.09 -14.31 -0.17
CA ALA A 71 -10.41 -15.20 0.94
C ALA A 71 -9.49 -16.43 0.95
N ALA A 72 -9.27 -17.05 -0.20
CA ALA A 72 -8.40 -18.22 -0.30
C ALA A 72 -6.94 -17.86 0.02
N ILE A 73 -6.45 -16.77 -0.53
CA ILE A 73 -5.08 -16.31 -0.28
C ILE A 73 -4.93 -15.93 1.20
N GLY A 74 -5.92 -15.24 1.76
CA GLY A 74 -5.92 -14.87 3.18
C GLY A 74 -5.83 -16.08 4.09
N GLN A 75 -6.55 -17.15 3.78
CA GLN A 75 -6.48 -18.39 4.55
C GLN A 75 -5.08 -19.01 4.49
N ILE A 76 -4.47 -19.01 3.33
CA ILE A 76 -3.12 -19.57 3.16
C ILE A 76 -2.10 -18.79 3.99
N VAL A 77 -2.08 -17.47 3.86
CA VAL A 77 -1.09 -16.65 4.56
C VAL A 77 -1.37 -16.57 6.06
N PHE A 78 -2.62 -16.67 6.48
CA PHE A 78 -2.97 -16.68 7.89
C PHE A 78 -2.54 -17.99 8.57
N ALA A 79 -2.66 -19.11 7.86
CA ALA A 79 -2.38 -20.43 8.43
C ALA A 79 -0.88 -20.75 8.48
N ASP A 80 -0.07 -20.13 7.62
CA ASP A 80 1.36 -20.49 7.49
C ASP A 80 2.23 -19.24 7.59
N PRO A 81 3.03 -19.11 8.67
CA PRO A 81 3.94 -17.98 8.84
C PRO A 81 4.94 -17.80 7.69
N LYS A 82 5.34 -18.89 7.03
CA LYS A 82 6.25 -18.82 5.89
C LYS A 82 5.60 -18.11 4.70
N GLU A 83 4.31 -18.40 4.46
CA GLU A 83 3.57 -17.76 3.39
C GLU A 83 3.32 -16.28 3.70
N ARG A 84 3.07 -15.95 4.97
CA ARG A 84 2.94 -14.56 5.39
C ARG A 84 4.22 -13.79 5.16
N THR A 85 5.36 -14.38 5.52
CA THR A 85 6.67 -13.76 5.30
C THR A 85 6.93 -13.55 3.81
N TRP A 86 6.60 -14.55 2.99
CA TRP A 86 6.75 -14.42 1.54
C TRP A 86 5.90 -13.27 1.01
N MET A 87 4.64 -13.20 1.43
CA MET A 87 3.74 -12.13 0.99
C MET A 87 4.30 -10.75 1.34
N ASP A 88 4.76 -10.58 2.58
CA ASP A 88 5.31 -9.30 3.03
C ASP A 88 6.54 -8.91 2.21
N ARG A 89 7.46 -9.85 2.01
CA ARG A 89 8.69 -9.60 1.25
C ARG A 89 8.41 -9.30 -0.23
N MET A 90 7.35 -9.87 -0.77
CA MET A 90 6.96 -9.64 -2.16
C MET A 90 6.20 -8.33 -2.30
N ALA A 91 5.21 -8.09 -1.42
CA ALA A 91 4.29 -6.98 -1.57
C ALA A 91 4.89 -5.64 -1.15
N HIS A 92 5.62 -5.59 -0.03
CA HIS A 92 6.11 -4.31 0.51
C HIS A 92 6.98 -3.53 -0.47
N PRO A 93 8.00 -4.14 -1.12
CA PRO A 93 8.81 -3.38 -2.08
C PRO A 93 8.01 -2.86 -3.26
N LEU A 94 7.08 -3.65 -3.77
CA LEU A 94 6.27 -3.25 -4.92
C LEU A 94 5.35 -2.08 -4.59
N VAL A 95 4.68 -2.16 -3.43
CA VAL A 95 3.80 -1.08 -2.97
C VAL A 95 4.61 0.18 -2.68
N ARG A 96 5.77 0.03 -2.04
CA ARG A 96 6.65 1.16 -1.75
C ARG A 96 7.12 1.87 -3.01
N GLU A 97 7.53 1.12 -4.01
CA GLU A 97 7.96 1.69 -5.28
C GLU A 97 6.84 2.46 -5.96
N GLU A 98 5.64 1.92 -5.93
CA GLU A 98 4.50 2.61 -6.53
C GLU A 98 4.15 3.87 -5.75
N ALA A 99 4.20 3.83 -4.42
CA ALA A 99 3.98 5.00 -3.58
C ALA A 99 5.01 6.10 -3.88
N MET A 100 6.28 5.72 -4.00
CA MET A 100 7.34 6.68 -4.33
C MET A 100 7.15 7.29 -5.71
N ARG A 101 6.71 6.49 -6.67
CA ARG A 101 6.42 6.97 -8.04
C ARG A 101 5.30 7.99 -8.03
N ARG A 102 4.23 7.74 -7.25
CA ARG A 102 3.11 8.67 -7.12
C ARG A 102 3.51 9.95 -6.42
N LEU A 103 4.35 9.86 -5.39
CA LEU A 103 4.88 11.04 -4.71
C LEU A 103 5.73 11.88 -5.67
N GLN A 104 6.55 11.24 -6.48
CA GLN A 104 7.36 11.95 -7.48
C GLN A 104 6.49 12.67 -8.50
N ALA A 105 5.41 12.03 -8.94
CA ALA A 105 4.46 12.66 -9.87
C ALA A 105 3.81 13.89 -9.25
N LEU A 106 3.43 13.82 -7.97
CA LEU A 106 2.88 14.97 -7.26
C LEU A 106 3.89 16.11 -7.16
N ARG A 107 5.14 15.77 -6.87
CA ARG A 107 6.21 16.76 -6.80
C ARG A 107 6.40 17.47 -8.13
N GLU A 108 6.34 16.74 -9.21
CA GLU A 108 6.47 17.31 -10.56
C GLU A 108 5.30 18.23 -10.93
N GLN A 109 4.15 18.03 -10.31
CA GLN A 109 2.99 18.89 -10.47
C GLN A 109 3.07 20.16 -9.61
N GLY A 110 4.13 20.32 -8.82
CA GLY A 110 4.29 21.49 -7.96
C GLY A 110 3.68 21.34 -6.58
N ILE A 111 3.24 20.14 -6.21
CA ILE A 111 2.72 19.86 -4.88
C ILE A 111 3.86 19.92 -3.88
N THR A 112 3.67 20.67 -2.80
CA THR A 112 4.70 20.88 -1.79
C THR A 112 4.48 20.06 -0.51
N VAL A 113 3.27 19.56 -0.28
CA VAL A 113 2.94 18.72 0.88
C VAL A 113 2.07 17.57 0.44
N ALA A 114 2.42 16.36 0.85
CA ALA A 114 1.61 15.17 0.60
C ALA A 114 1.61 14.29 1.85
N VAL A 115 0.58 13.48 2.02
CA VAL A 115 0.47 12.55 3.13
C VAL A 115 0.65 11.14 2.59
N LEU A 116 1.45 10.33 3.27
CA LEU A 116 1.61 8.92 2.99
C LEU A 116 1.06 8.15 4.18
N ASP A 117 -0.06 7.49 3.99
CA ASP A 117 -0.74 6.71 5.00
C ASP A 117 -0.29 5.26 4.87
N VAL A 118 0.50 4.79 5.84
CA VAL A 118 1.08 3.44 5.80
C VAL A 118 0.74 2.68 7.07
N PRO A 119 0.41 1.37 6.96
CA PRO A 119 0.31 0.53 8.13
C PRO A 119 1.68 0.31 8.75
N LEU A 120 1.71 -0.05 10.03
CA LEU A 120 2.96 -0.27 10.77
C LEU A 120 3.92 -1.22 10.06
N LEU A 121 3.39 -2.24 9.38
CA LEU A 121 4.21 -3.23 8.68
C LEU A 121 5.04 -2.63 7.55
N PHE A 122 4.61 -1.49 6.99
CA PHE A 122 5.32 -0.82 5.90
C PHE A 122 6.25 0.29 6.39
N GLU A 123 6.20 0.64 7.66
CA GLU A 123 6.87 1.81 8.21
C GLU A 123 8.38 1.80 7.97
N ALA A 124 9.02 0.66 8.16
CA ALA A 124 10.48 0.53 7.99
C ALA A 124 10.95 0.89 6.59
N GLY A 125 10.12 0.65 5.57
CA GLY A 125 10.47 0.96 4.18
C GLY A 125 10.46 2.44 3.86
N TYR A 126 9.95 3.26 4.76
CA TYR A 126 9.82 4.72 4.55
C TYR A 126 10.60 5.52 5.59
N SER A 127 11.44 4.86 6.39
CA SER A 127 12.12 5.49 7.52
C SER A 127 13.09 6.60 7.13
N ASP A 128 13.57 6.59 5.90
CA ASP A 128 14.48 7.61 5.38
C ASP A 128 13.76 8.85 4.86
N ARG A 129 12.42 8.88 4.92
CA ARG A 129 11.65 10.03 4.47
C ARG A 129 11.52 11.06 5.59
N LYS A 130 11.39 12.32 5.20
CA LYS A 130 11.29 13.42 6.14
C LYS A 130 9.88 13.50 6.72
N SER A 131 9.80 13.91 7.96
CA SER A 131 8.55 14.26 8.64
C SER A 131 7.59 13.09 8.80
N VAL A 132 7.69 12.46 9.95
CA VAL A 132 6.77 11.40 10.35
C VAL A 132 5.92 11.89 11.50
N VAL A 133 4.64 11.66 11.41
CA VAL A 133 3.68 12.03 12.45
C VAL A 133 2.97 10.82 12.98
#